data_ddb75c0321726edeaa01711993ba7be4
#
_entry.id   ddb75c0321726edeaa01711993ba7be4
#
_cell.length_a   1.000
_cell.length_b   1.000
_cell.length_c   1.000
_cell.angle_alpha   90.00
_cell.angle_beta   90.00
_cell.angle_gamma   90.00
#
_symmetry.space_group_name_H-M   'P 1'
#
loop_
_entity.id
_entity.type
_entity.pdbx_description
1 polymer ?
#
loop_
_entity_poly.entity_id
_entity_poly.type
_entity_poly.pdbx_seq_one_letter_code
_entity_poly.pdbx_strand_id
1 'polypeptide(L)'
;MLKNPDSPTPSPDEELADALMTSAFVTMAIVNRIGAEHDLSLSLMRVLGILWDRRPRMTELADYLGLEKQTMSGLIARAEKRGLVARAPNKEDGRATDAFLTSEGARLVRLLREQGQQALAPAIERLSAAERKRLRELLQKALGPS
;
A
#
# COMPACT_ATOMS: atom_id res chain seq x y z
N MET A 1 -18.51 -6.67 23.00
CA MET A 1 -18.89 -7.99 22.46
C MET A 1 -18.40 -9.08 23.41
N LEU A 2 -19.28 -9.94 23.90
CA LEU A 2 -18.91 -11.00 24.85
C LEU A 2 -18.16 -12.13 24.10
N LYS A 3 -17.13 -12.66 24.74
CA LYS A 3 -16.36 -13.81 24.21
C LYS A 3 -17.23 -15.06 24.25
N ASN A 4 -17.20 -15.86 23.18
CA ASN A 4 -17.91 -17.14 23.17
C ASN A 4 -17.24 -18.08 24.19
N PRO A 5 -18.00 -18.61 25.20
CA PRO A 5 -17.42 -19.46 26.23
C PRO A 5 -16.87 -20.79 25.72
N ASP A 6 -17.34 -21.25 24.55
CA ASP A 6 -16.93 -22.51 23.95
C ASP A 6 -15.71 -22.37 22.99
N SER A 7 -15.16 -21.15 22.85
CA SER A 7 -13.98 -20.95 22.02
C SER A 7 -12.74 -21.53 22.68
N PRO A 8 -11.93 -22.31 21.96
CA PRO A 8 -10.67 -22.82 22.49
C PRO A 8 -9.72 -21.66 22.85
N THR A 9 -8.87 -21.85 23.84
CA THR A 9 -7.84 -20.85 24.17
C THR A 9 -6.81 -20.82 23.08
N PRO A 10 -6.59 -19.69 22.37
CA PRO A 10 -5.64 -19.62 21.29
C PRO A 10 -4.20 -19.69 21.80
N SER A 11 -3.31 -20.25 21.00
CA SER A 11 -1.88 -20.19 21.23
C SER A 11 -1.34 -18.77 20.99
N PRO A 12 -0.13 -18.43 21.51
CA PRO A 12 0.50 -17.13 21.23
C PRO A 12 0.65 -16.80 19.73
N ASP A 13 0.93 -17.80 18.91
CA ASP A 13 1.05 -17.62 17.46
C ASP A 13 -0.30 -17.34 16.80
N GLU A 14 -1.36 -18.01 17.26
CA GLU A 14 -2.73 -17.73 16.83
C GLU A 14 -3.18 -16.33 17.23
N GLU A 15 -2.86 -15.91 18.45
CA GLU A 15 -3.16 -14.54 18.92
C GLU A 15 -2.43 -13.48 18.09
N LEU A 16 -1.18 -13.74 17.71
CA LEU A 16 -0.41 -12.84 16.85
C LEU A 16 -1.00 -12.79 15.43
N ALA A 17 -1.36 -13.94 14.86
CA ALA A 17 -2.02 -14.00 13.56
C ALA A 17 -3.33 -13.22 13.55
N ASP A 18 -4.16 -13.38 14.59
CA ASP A 18 -5.42 -12.64 14.74
C ASP A 18 -5.18 -11.12 14.87
N ALA A 19 -4.14 -10.72 15.59
CA ALA A 19 -3.78 -9.30 15.71
C ALA A 19 -3.35 -8.72 14.36
N LEU A 20 -2.57 -9.45 13.57
CA LEU A 20 -2.18 -9.05 12.23
C LEU A 20 -3.38 -8.96 11.27
N MET A 21 -4.28 -9.95 11.31
CA MET A 21 -5.51 -9.94 10.51
C MET A 21 -6.41 -8.76 10.90
N THR A 22 -6.61 -8.52 12.18
CA THR A 22 -7.40 -7.39 12.67
C THR A 22 -6.79 -6.06 12.24
N SER A 23 -5.46 -5.90 12.36
CA SER A 23 -4.78 -4.70 11.90
C SER A 23 -4.92 -4.48 10.40
N ALA A 24 -4.90 -5.56 9.61
CA ALA A 24 -5.13 -5.51 8.18
C ALA A 24 -6.53 -4.98 7.84
N PHE A 25 -7.58 -5.50 8.48
CA PHE A 25 -8.95 -5.04 8.26
C PHE A 25 -9.14 -3.56 8.65
N VAL A 26 -8.59 -3.14 9.78
CA VAL A 26 -8.66 -1.74 10.23
C VAL A 26 -7.94 -0.82 9.24
N THR A 27 -6.75 -1.17 8.84
CA THR A 27 -5.94 -0.39 7.89
C THR A 27 -6.60 -0.35 6.51
N MET A 28 -7.13 -1.48 6.03
CA MET A 28 -7.82 -1.54 4.73
C MET A 28 -9.10 -0.70 4.71
N ALA A 29 -9.84 -0.64 5.81
CA ALA A 29 -11.01 0.25 5.91
C ALA A 29 -10.62 1.72 5.72
N ILE A 30 -9.50 2.14 6.29
CA ILE A 30 -8.93 3.49 6.11
C ILE A 30 -8.52 3.71 4.65
N VAL A 31 -7.77 2.78 4.08
CA VAL A 31 -7.28 2.85 2.69
C VAL A 31 -8.45 2.93 1.70
N ASN A 32 -9.45 2.09 1.87
CA ASN A 32 -10.64 2.08 1.01
C ASN A 32 -11.43 3.38 1.09
N ARG A 33 -11.59 3.94 2.29
CA ARG A 33 -12.26 5.24 2.48
C ARG A 33 -11.52 6.35 1.76
N ILE A 34 -10.21 6.44 1.97
CA ILE A 34 -9.37 7.47 1.33
C ILE A 34 -9.41 7.29 -0.20
N GLY A 35 -9.30 6.06 -0.68
CA GLY A 35 -9.39 5.76 -2.11
C GLY A 35 -10.72 6.21 -2.72
N ALA A 36 -11.83 5.93 -2.05
CA ALA A 36 -13.15 6.34 -2.49
C ALA A 36 -13.31 7.87 -2.58
N GLU A 37 -12.75 8.61 -1.62
CA GLU A 37 -12.76 10.08 -1.63
C GLU A 37 -12.04 10.69 -2.85
N HIS A 38 -11.07 9.97 -3.40
CA HIS A 38 -10.28 10.40 -4.56
C HIS A 38 -10.60 9.63 -5.84
N ASP A 39 -11.65 8.82 -5.82
CA ASP A 39 -12.04 7.97 -6.97
C ASP A 39 -10.90 7.06 -7.44
N LEU A 40 -10.23 6.43 -6.49
CA LEU A 40 -9.11 5.52 -6.71
C LEU A 40 -9.48 4.11 -6.27
N SER A 41 -9.25 3.12 -7.15
CA SER A 41 -9.30 1.72 -6.78
C SER A 41 -8.12 1.35 -5.86
N LEU A 42 -8.30 0.29 -5.08
CA LEU A 42 -7.24 -0.23 -4.22
C LEU A 42 -5.96 -0.56 -5.01
N SER A 43 -6.12 -1.18 -6.18
CA SER A 43 -4.99 -1.51 -7.06
C SER A 43 -4.24 -0.26 -7.52
N LEU A 44 -4.96 0.78 -7.90
CA LEU A 44 -4.34 2.04 -8.31
C LEU A 44 -3.64 2.75 -7.14
N MET A 45 -4.25 2.76 -5.95
CA MET A 45 -3.59 3.31 -4.75
C MET A 45 -2.29 2.59 -4.45
N ARG A 46 -2.27 1.26 -4.59
CA ARG A 46 -1.05 0.47 -4.39
C ARG A 46 0.03 0.79 -5.42
N VAL A 47 -0.36 0.91 -6.69
CA VAL A 47 0.55 1.34 -7.77
C VAL A 47 1.16 2.71 -7.45
N LEU A 48 0.33 3.68 -7.15
CA LEU A 48 0.79 5.04 -6.83
C LEU A 48 1.74 5.05 -5.62
N GLY A 49 1.46 4.23 -4.60
CA GLY A 49 2.34 4.08 -3.44
C GLY A 49 3.72 3.50 -3.79
N ILE A 50 3.77 2.52 -4.70
CA ILE A 50 5.03 1.95 -5.20
C ILE A 50 5.82 3.00 -5.98
N LEU A 51 5.16 3.77 -6.84
CA LEU A 51 5.79 4.77 -7.67
C LEU A 51 6.26 6.02 -6.90
N TRP A 52 5.94 6.13 -5.62
CA TRP A 52 6.37 7.24 -4.78
C TRP A 52 7.89 7.37 -4.66
N ASP A 53 8.56 6.25 -4.51
CA ASP A 53 10.01 6.18 -4.32
C ASP A 53 10.73 5.28 -5.34
N ARG A 54 10.00 4.75 -6.33
CA ARG A 54 10.52 3.82 -7.33
C ARG A 54 10.07 4.17 -8.73
N ARG A 55 10.89 3.77 -9.69
CA ARG A 55 10.59 3.86 -11.12
C ARG A 55 10.78 2.49 -11.77
N PRO A 56 9.83 1.56 -11.54
CA PRO A 56 9.95 0.19 -12.03
C PRO A 56 9.68 0.11 -13.53
N ARG A 57 10.19 -0.95 -14.16
CA ARG A 57 9.72 -1.40 -15.45
C ARG A 57 8.28 -1.91 -15.32
N MET A 58 7.50 -1.80 -16.39
CA MET A 58 6.12 -2.29 -16.39
C MET A 58 6.02 -3.78 -16.03
N THR A 59 6.97 -4.60 -16.49
CA THR A 59 7.04 -6.03 -16.16
C THR A 59 7.32 -6.28 -14.68
N GLU A 60 8.23 -5.54 -14.08
CA GLU A 60 8.54 -5.63 -12.65
C GLU A 60 7.31 -5.24 -11.80
N LEU A 61 6.60 -4.20 -12.21
CA LEU A 61 5.40 -3.74 -11.52
C LEU A 61 4.28 -4.77 -11.58
N ALA A 62 4.07 -5.39 -12.76
CA ALA A 62 3.09 -6.45 -12.93
C ALA A 62 3.42 -7.69 -12.08
N ASP A 63 4.67 -8.13 -12.08
CA ASP A 63 5.14 -9.27 -11.28
C ASP A 63 4.99 -8.99 -9.79
N TYR A 64 5.37 -7.81 -9.34
CA TYR A 64 5.26 -7.42 -7.94
C TYR A 64 3.80 -7.42 -7.44
N LEU A 65 2.88 -6.98 -8.27
CA LEU A 65 1.45 -6.95 -7.94
C LEU A 65 0.72 -8.26 -8.21
N GLY A 66 1.38 -9.24 -8.85
CA GLY A 66 0.75 -10.49 -9.25
C GLY A 66 -0.33 -10.30 -10.32
N LEU A 67 -0.18 -9.30 -11.19
CA LEU A 67 -1.12 -8.97 -12.25
C LEU A 67 -0.58 -9.40 -13.61
N GLU A 68 -1.48 -9.79 -14.49
CA GLU A 68 -1.13 -10.01 -15.90
C GLU A 68 -0.72 -8.69 -16.56
N LYS A 69 0.17 -8.77 -17.56
CA LYS A 69 0.69 -7.59 -18.28
C LYS A 69 -0.42 -6.72 -18.86
N GLN A 70 -1.47 -7.35 -19.40
CA GLN A 70 -2.60 -6.64 -19.99
C GLN A 70 -3.41 -5.88 -18.93
N THR A 71 -3.67 -6.49 -17.78
CA THR A 71 -4.35 -5.85 -16.65
C THR A 71 -3.52 -4.67 -16.13
N MET A 72 -2.22 -4.86 -15.97
CA MET A 72 -1.30 -3.81 -15.54
C MET A 72 -1.25 -2.65 -16.54
N SER A 73 -1.15 -2.96 -17.82
CA SER A 73 -1.15 -1.94 -18.87
C SER A 73 -2.44 -1.11 -18.87
N GLY A 74 -3.60 -1.76 -18.71
CA GLY A 74 -4.89 -1.06 -18.59
C GLY A 74 -5.00 -0.16 -17.36
N LEU A 75 -4.47 -0.62 -16.22
CA LEU A 75 -4.45 0.15 -14.97
C LEU A 75 -3.57 1.40 -15.12
N ILE A 76 -2.38 1.26 -15.68
CA ILE A 76 -1.48 2.39 -15.95
C ILE A 76 -2.05 3.34 -16.99
N ALA A 77 -2.68 2.84 -18.05
CA ALA A 77 -3.32 3.68 -19.06
C ALA A 77 -4.41 4.58 -18.45
N ARG A 78 -5.22 4.04 -17.54
CA ARG A 78 -6.21 4.85 -16.79
C ARG A 78 -5.56 5.90 -15.90
N ALA A 79 -4.46 5.56 -15.26
CA ALA A 79 -3.69 6.51 -14.44
C ALA A 79 -3.04 7.62 -15.28
N GLU A 80 -2.53 7.27 -16.47
CA GLU A 80 -2.02 8.24 -17.43
C GLU A 80 -3.11 9.20 -17.90
N LYS A 81 -4.28 8.67 -18.22
CA LYS A 81 -5.43 9.49 -18.64
C LYS A 81 -5.85 10.50 -17.57
N ARG A 82 -5.66 10.18 -16.30
CA ARG A 82 -5.88 11.09 -15.18
C ARG A 82 -4.69 12.02 -14.92
N GLY A 83 -3.62 11.90 -15.67
CA GLY A 83 -2.42 12.73 -15.52
C GLY A 83 -1.56 12.38 -14.31
N LEU A 84 -1.74 11.21 -13.69
CA LEU A 84 -1.06 10.82 -12.45
C LEU A 84 0.24 10.06 -12.67
N VAL A 85 0.34 9.33 -13.78
CA VAL A 85 1.45 8.46 -14.13
C VAL A 85 1.85 8.75 -15.57
N ALA A 86 3.12 8.56 -15.89
CA ALA A 86 3.64 8.57 -17.25
C ALA A 86 4.49 7.33 -17.50
N ARG A 87 4.69 6.99 -18.74
CA ARG A 87 5.57 5.93 -19.21
C ARG A 87 6.67 6.52 -20.10
N ALA A 88 7.85 5.94 -20.00
CA ALA A 88 8.98 6.28 -20.89
C ALA A 88 9.84 5.04 -21.14
N PRO A 89 10.62 5.00 -22.24
CA PRO A 89 11.59 3.95 -22.43
C PRO A 89 12.59 3.90 -21.29
N ASN A 90 12.97 2.68 -20.88
CA ASN A 90 14.01 2.50 -19.87
C ASN A 90 15.37 3.00 -20.43
N LYS A 91 16.14 3.69 -19.60
CA LYS A 91 17.41 4.28 -20.02
C LYS A 91 18.50 3.26 -20.34
N GLU A 92 18.46 2.10 -19.71
CA GLU A 92 19.43 1.02 -19.90
C GLU A 92 19.02 0.05 -21.00
N ASP A 93 17.69 -0.18 -21.16
CA ASP A 93 17.12 -1.03 -22.20
C ASP A 93 15.90 -0.34 -22.80
N GLY A 94 16.08 0.29 -23.95
CA GLY A 94 15.03 1.04 -24.65
C GLY A 94 13.84 0.19 -25.11
N ARG A 95 13.93 -1.15 -25.05
CA ARG A 95 12.80 -2.07 -25.32
C ARG A 95 11.86 -2.19 -24.13
N ALA A 96 12.35 -1.93 -22.92
CA ALA A 96 11.55 -1.91 -21.70
C ALA A 96 10.92 -0.52 -21.50
N THR A 97 9.78 -0.50 -20.84
CA THR A 97 9.04 0.72 -20.50
C THR A 97 8.99 0.88 -18.99
N ASP A 98 9.37 2.04 -18.50
CA ASP A 98 9.26 2.42 -17.10
C ASP A 98 7.94 3.15 -16.86
N ALA A 99 7.42 2.99 -15.63
CA ALA A 99 6.33 3.79 -15.11
C ALA A 99 6.84 4.69 -13.97
N PHE A 100 6.33 5.90 -13.92
CA PHE A 100 6.69 6.87 -12.87
C PHE A 100 5.58 7.89 -12.62
N LEU A 101 5.61 8.52 -11.44
CA LEU A 101 4.66 9.57 -11.11
C LEU A 101 4.95 10.84 -11.90
N THR A 102 3.90 11.48 -12.37
CA THR A 102 3.94 12.89 -12.80
C THR A 102 4.01 13.80 -11.57
N SER A 103 4.22 15.09 -11.77
CA SER A 103 4.13 16.09 -10.68
C SER A 103 2.75 16.08 -10.03
N GLU A 104 1.68 15.91 -10.81
CA GLU A 104 0.31 15.78 -10.33
C GLU A 104 0.13 14.50 -9.50
N GLY A 105 0.63 13.37 -9.99
CA GLY A 105 0.62 12.10 -9.27
C GLY A 105 1.37 12.17 -7.95
N ALA A 106 2.55 12.79 -7.93
CA ALA A 106 3.33 12.98 -6.71
C ALA A 106 2.60 13.85 -5.68
N ARG A 107 1.90 14.89 -6.14
CA ARG A 107 1.08 15.74 -5.27
C ARG A 107 -0.07 14.96 -4.65
N LEU A 108 -0.76 14.16 -5.44
CA LEU A 108 -1.84 13.30 -4.95
C LEU A 108 -1.32 12.27 -3.93
N VAL A 109 -0.24 11.58 -4.24
CA VAL A 109 0.34 10.58 -3.31
C VAL A 109 0.73 11.23 -1.98
N ARG A 110 1.29 12.43 -1.99
CA ARG A 110 1.61 13.16 -0.76
C ARG A 110 0.34 13.39 0.07
N LEU A 111 -0.73 13.86 -0.55
CA LEU A 111 -2.02 14.06 0.10
C LEU A 111 -2.59 12.75 0.69
N LEU A 112 -2.57 11.66 -0.08
CA LEU A 112 -3.02 10.34 0.39
C LEU A 112 -2.22 9.86 1.60
N ARG A 113 -0.91 10.07 1.59
CA ARG A 113 -0.02 9.70 2.71
C ARG A 113 -0.33 10.52 3.97
N GLU A 114 -0.56 11.83 3.81
CA GLU A 114 -0.97 12.71 4.91
C GLU A 114 -2.31 12.27 5.50
N GLN A 115 -3.29 11.98 4.68
CA GLN A 115 -4.60 11.48 5.13
C GLN A 115 -4.48 10.14 5.85
N GLY A 116 -3.65 9.22 5.35
CA GLY A 116 -3.37 7.94 6.00
C GLY A 116 -2.71 8.12 7.37
N GLN A 117 -1.72 9.00 7.45
CA GLN A 117 -1.05 9.31 8.71
C GLN A 117 -2.02 9.91 9.73
N GLN A 118 -2.86 10.86 9.31
CA GLN A 118 -3.87 11.47 10.18
C GLN A 118 -4.89 10.44 10.68
N ALA A 119 -5.34 9.54 9.81
CA ALA A 119 -6.29 8.49 10.18
C ALA A 119 -5.71 7.47 11.16
N LEU A 120 -4.41 7.18 11.07
CA LEU A 120 -3.70 6.25 11.96
C LEU A 120 -3.14 6.91 13.21
N ALA A 121 -3.06 8.24 13.28
CA ALA A 121 -2.49 8.98 14.39
C ALA A 121 -3.07 8.58 15.76
N PRO A 122 -4.40 8.44 15.95
CA PRO A 122 -4.95 8.02 17.23
C PRO A 122 -4.45 6.66 17.73
N ALA A 123 -4.23 5.71 16.82
CA ALA A 123 -3.67 4.41 17.16
C ALA A 123 -2.17 4.50 17.49
N ILE A 124 -1.43 5.27 16.69
CA ILE A 124 0.01 5.45 16.86
C ILE A 124 0.32 6.19 18.18
N GLU A 125 -0.47 7.17 18.53
CA GLU A 125 -0.28 7.99 19.74
C GLU A 125 -0.48 7.20 21.04
N ARG A 126 -1.14 6.05 21.01
CA ARG A 126 -1.24 5.13 22.15
C ARG A 126 0.09 4.45 22.50
N LEU A 127 1.05 4.47 21.59
CA LEU A 127 2.36 3.86 21.73
C LEU A 127 3.41 4.91 22.09
N SER A 128 4.34 4.54 22.97
CA SER A 128 5.54 5.35 23.23
C SER A 128 6.43 5.41 21.99
N ALA A 129 7.37 6.34 21.96
CA ALA A 129 8.34 6.45 20.87
C ALA A 129 9.15 5.16 20.66
N ALA A 130 9.57 4.51 21.77
CA ALA A 130 10.30 3.24 21.71
C ALA A 130 9.42 2.10 21.17
N GLU A 131 8.16 2.02 21.57
CA GLU A 131 7.20 1.02 21.10
C GLU A 131 6.89 1.20 19.61
N ARG A 132 6.72 2.43 19.13
CA ARG A 132 6.54 2.73 17.69
C ARG A 132 7.71 2.24 16.86
N LYS A 133 8.92 2.55 17.30
CA LYS A 133 10.15 2.10 16.65
C LYS A 133 10.23 0.57 16.62
N ARG A 134 9.98 -0.07 17.75
CA ARG A 134 10.03 -1.53 17.88
C ARG A 134 8.98 -2.23 17.02
N LEU A 135 7.75 -1.72 17.01
CA LEU A 135 6.68 -2.26 16.18
C LEU A 135 7.03 -2.17 14.69
N ARG A 136 7.55 -1.02 14.24
CA ARG A 136 8.01 -0.86 12.86
C ARG A 136 9.08 -1.89 12.50
N GLU A 137 10.09 -2.06 13.34
CA GLU A 137 11.18 -3.03 13.12
C GLU A 137 10.66 -4.47 13.04
N LEU A 138 9.73 -4.84 13.93
CA LEU A 138 9.12 -6.16 13.95
C LEU A 138 8.27 -6.43 12.72
N LEU A 139 7.46 -5.48 12.29
CA LEU A 139 6.67 -5.59 11.07
C LEU A 139 7.56 -5.73 9.82
N GLN A 140 8.61 -4.93 9.72
CA GLN A 140 9.58 -5.04 8.63
C GLN A 140 10.29 -6.39 8.61
N LYS A 141 10.65 -6.92 9.78
CA LYS A 141 11.26 -8.25 9.90
C LYS A 141 10.30 -9.36 9.50
N ALA A 142 9.05 -9.28 9.94
CA ALA A 142 8.05 -10.32 9.72
C ALA A 142 7.53 -10.35 8.27
N LEU A 143 7.31 -9.19 7.67
CA LEU A 143 6.65 -9.03 6.37
C LEU A 143 7.65 -8.78 5.23
N GLY A 144 8.90 -8.56 5.55
CA GLY A 144 9.93 -8.18 4.58
C GLY A 144 9.89 -6.70 4.20
N PRO A 145 10.86 -6.26 3.38
CA PRO A 145 10.87 -4.89 2.88
C PRO A 145 9.66 -4.63 1.98
N SER A 146 8.97 -3.55 2.26
CA SER A 146 7.87 -3.05 1.43
C SER A 146 8.40 -2.36 0.17
#